data_536c7a1548bcc56537cbfabcafd940cc
#
_entry.id   536c7a1548bcc56537cbfabcafd940cc
#
_cell.length_a   1.000
_cell.length_b   1.000
_cell.length_c   1.000
_cell.angle_alpha   90.00
_cell.angle_beta   90.00
_cell.angle_gamma   90.00
#
_symmetry.space_group_name_H-M   'P 1'
#
loop_
_entity.id
_entity.type
_entity.pdbx_description
1 polymer ?
#
loop_
_entity_poly.entity_id
_entity_poly.type
_entity_poly.pdbx_seq_one_letter_code
_entity_poly.pdbx_strand_id
1 'polypeptide(L)'
;EMLRSLVGSEMCIRDSTKRLNEDWLRKVKGVVLIDAHKRSGSYYCKTGRDEKEKRVSNIGGIPVVANLTGVIDWVRCESLDEVFINVPYRYEKSIDRIAEEIESMGVTVHINLPALEQYIDNSEFDNVELTVAAGYPTATLTAAPPLSFSEALLKRTVDIIGGLIGSIISLPIILITAIPLLIESPGPLIFKQQRVGKNGRIFNIYKLRSMYTDAEKRKAELMASNKMNGFMFKMDNDPRITKVGKFIRKTSIDELPQFWNVLKGDMSLVGTRPPTIDEFDKYESHHKRRLSMRPGITGMWQVSGRSDIQNFEEVVQLDCEYIDNWSPLLDIKILFKTVWVVLKGSGAE
;
A
#
# COMPACT_ATOMS: atom_id res chain seq x y z
N GLU A 1 8.99 10.71 5.06
CA GLU A 1 8.32 10.99 6.33
C GLU A 1 7.43 9.81 6.68
N MET A 2 7.63 9.21 7.85
CA MET A 2 6.91 8.00 8.29
C MET A 2 5.63 8.42 9.01
N LEU A 3 4.48 7.88 8.58
CA LEU A 3 3.17 8.24 9.13
C LEU A 3 2.75 7.26 10.23
N ARG A 4 2.38 7.77 11.39
CA ARG A 4 2.04 7.00 12.60
C ARG A 4 0.65 7.30 13.11
N SER A 5 0.09 6.35 13.83
CA SER A 5 -1.09 6.51 14.67
C SER A 5 -0.83 6.08 16.10
N LEU A 6 -1.54 6.69 17.02
CA LEU A 6 -1.50 6.36 18.45
C LEU A 6 -2.85 5.80 18.88
N VAL A 7 -2.84 4.64 19.51
CA VAL A 7 -4.02 3.98 20.08
C VAL A 7 -3.81 3.84 21.59
N GLY A 8 -4.72 4.35 22.41
CA GLY A 8 -4.61 4.21 23.86
C GLY A 8 -5.64 5.01 24.65
N SER A 9 -5.52 5.01 25.97
CA SER A 9 -6.29 5.89 26.83
C SER A 9 -5.73 7.33 26.80
N GLU A 10 -6.56 8.32 27.14
CA GLU A 10 -6.15 9.74 27.09
C GLU A 10 -4.85 10.00 27.86
N MET A 11 -4.70 9.43 29.04
CA MET A 11 -3.52 9.62 29.89
C MET A 11 -2.25 9.00 29.26
N CYS A 12 -2.35 7.75 28.78
CA CYS A 12 -1.22 7.06 28.15
C CYS A 12 -0.77 7.77 26.86
N ILE A 13 -1.72 8.30 26.10
CA ILE A 13 -1.44 9.01 24.84
C ILE A 13 -0.77 10.36 25.10
N ARG A 14 -1.15 11.11 26.11
CA ARG A 14 -0.50 12.39 26.45
C ARG A 14 1.00 12.23 26.69
N ASP A 15 1.40 11.18 27.38
CA ASP A 15 2.82 10.90 27.66
C ASP A 15 3.54 10.46 26.40
N SER A 16 2.91 9.63 25.57
CA SER A 16 3.48 9.14 24.31
C SER A 16 3.63 10.25 23.26
N THR A 17 2.65 11.18 23.12
CA THR A 17 2.71 12.27 22.14
C THR A 17 3.87 13.21 22.39
N LYS A 18 4.21 13.48 23.66
CA LYS A 18 5.34 14.34 24.01
C LYS A 18 6.67 13.75 23.53
N ARG A 19 6.86 12.44 23.70
CA ARG A 19 8.09 11.74 23.30
C ARG A 19 8.18 11.50 21.78
N LEU A 20 7.05 11.20 21.13
CA LEU A 20 6.99 10.94 19.68
C LEU A 20 7.17 12.20 18.83
N ASN A 21 6.75 13.37 19.33
CA ASN A 21 6.95 14.65 18.64
C ASN A 21 8.42 15.13 18.68
N GLU A 22 9.28 14.55 19.53
CA GLU A 22 10.71 14.82 19.54
C GLU A 22 11.47 14.10 18.41
N ASP A 23 10.83 13.13 17.77
CA ASP A 23 11.41 12.38 16.65
C ASP A 23 11.06 13.04 15.31
N TRP A 24 12.00 13.81 14.75
CA TRP A 24 11.85 14.58 13.53
C TRP A 24 11.54 13.77 12.25
N LEU A 25 11.81 12.44 12.29
CA LEU A 25 11.54 11.51 11.16
C LEU A 25 10.10 10.98 11.17
N ARG A 26 9.35 11.19 12.24
CA ARG A 26 8.08 10.52 12.50
C ARG A 26 6.97 11.54 12.76
N LYS A 27 5.91 11.47 11.95
CA LYS A 27 4.73 12.34 12.09
C LYS A 27 3.53 11.54 12.57
N VAL A 28 2.97 11.96 13.71
CA VAL A 28 1.72 11.36 14.22
C VAL A 28 0.53 11.96 13.47
N LYS A 29 -0.20 11.13 12.74
CA LYS A 29 -1.34 11.52 11.90
C LYS A 29 -2.63 11.63 12.69
N GLY A 30 -2.83 10.75 13.65
CA GLY A 30 -4.05 10.71 14.43
C GLY A 30 -3.91 9.92 15.73
N VAL A 31 -4.84 10.18 16.62
CA VAL A 31 -4.98 9.52 17.91
C VAL A 31 -6.30 8.75 17.95
N VAL A 32 -6.24 7.53 18.43
CA VAL A 32 -7.40 6.69 18.71
C VAL A 32 -7.55 6.53 20.23
N LEU A 33 -8.69 6.93 20.78
CA LEU A 33 -9.01 6.80 22.18
C LEU A 33 -9.87 5.58 22.45
N ILE A 34 -9.33 4.59 23.17
CA ILE A 34 -10.04 3.34 23.47
C ILE A 34 -11.20 3.51 24.45
N ASP A 35 -11.12 4.51 25.33
CA ASP A 35 -12.10 4.85 26.37
C ASP A 35 -13.05 5.98 25.95
N ALA A 36 -13.02 6.40 24.69
CA ALA A 36 -13.89 7.43 24.16
C ALA A 36 -15.16 6.87 23.54
N HIS A 37 -16.27 7.60 23.76
CA HIS A 37 -17.56 7.34 23.12
C HIS A 37 -17.81 8.36 22.00
N LYS A 38 -18.25 7.88 20.81
CA LYS A 38 -18.65 8.76 19.70
C LYS A 38 -20.11 9.17 19.84
N ARG A 39 -20.40 10.49 19.90
CA ARG A 39 -21.75 11.03 19.99
C ARG A 39 -21.87 12.25 19.06
N SER A 40 -22.83 12.22 18.14
CA SER A 40 -23.06 13.32 17.19
C SER A 40 -21.79 13.80 16.46
N GLY A 41 -20.94 12.86 16.00
CA GLY A 41 -19.71 13.19 15.26
C GLY A 41 -18.53 13.66 16.12
N SER A 42 -18.67 13.70 17.44
CA SER A 42 -17.61 14.11 18.38
C SER A 42 -17.27 12.99 19.36
N TYR A 43 -16.00 12.97 19.83
CA TYR A 43 -15.54 12.02 20.82
C TYR A 43 -15.59 12.62 22.23
N TYR A 44 -16.04 11.82 23.18
CA TYR A 44 -16.17 12.19 24.60
C TYR A 44 -15.45 11.15 25.45
N CYS A 45 -14.64 11.59 26.40
CA CYS A 45 -13.92 10.75 27.31
C CYS A 45 -14.20 11.18 28.76
N LYS A 46 -14.23 10.24 29.70
CA LYS A 46 -14.29 10.53 31.14
C LYS A 46 -12.90 10.87 31.62
N THR A 47 -12.68 12.10 32.03
CA THR A 47 -11.38 12.61 32.48
C THR A 47 -11.38 12.79 33.99
N GLY A 48 -10.43 12.11 34.68
CA GLY A 48 -10.18 12.31 36.13
C GLY A 48 -11.16 11.62 37.05
N ARG A 49 -11.02 11.92 38.38
CA ARG A 49 -11.85 11.35 39.47
C ARG A 49 -13.31 11.82 39.47
N ASP A 50 -13.64 12.89 38.72
CA ASP A 50 -14.97 13.53 38.75
C ASP A 50 -15.99 12.95 37.73
N GLU A 51 -15.69 11.87 37.03
CA GLU A 51 -16.59 11.18 36.06
C GLU A 51 -17.31 12.07 35.03
N LYS A 52 -16.94 13.35 34.89
CA LYS A 52 -17.56 14.25 33.89
C LYS A 52 -17.04 13.94 32.50
N GLU A 53 -17.97 13.70 31.57
CA GLU A 53 -17.64 13.53 30.15
C GLU A 53 -17.15 14.86 29.56
N LYS A 54 -15.96 14.84 28.97
CA LYS A 54 -15.39 15.99 28.26
C LYS A 54 -15.22 15.66 26.79
N ARG A 55 -15.59 16.61 25.93
CA ARG A 55 -15.34 16.52 24.51
C ARG A 55 -13.84 16.61 24.23
N VAL A 56 -13.30 15.64 23.50
CA VAL A 56 -11.88 15.58 23.14
C VAL A 56 -11.78 15.58 21.61
N SER A 57 -11.24 16.64 21.05
CA SER A 57 -11.02 16.78 19.59
C SER A 57 -9.56 16.60 19.21
N ASN A 58 -8.64 16.86 20.11
CA ASN A 58 -7.19 16.67 19.92
C ASN A 58 -6.47 16.37 21.24
N ILE A 59 -5.31 15.75 21.13
CA ILE A 59 -4.38 15.54 22.25
C ILE A 59 -2.98 15.96 21.80
N GLY A 60 -2.38 16.92 22.50
CA GLY A 60 -1.06 17.43 22.12
C GLY A 60 -0.99 18.04 20.73
N GLY A 61 -2.10 18.61 20.22
CA GLY A 61 -2.20 19.15 18.86
C GLY A 61 -2.56 18.10 17.78
N ILE A 62 -2.63 16.81 18.14
CA ILE A 62 -2.94 15.72 17.19
C ILE A 62 -4.44 15.41 17.26
N PRO A 63 -5.14 15.30 16.11
CA PRO A 63 -6.57 15.07 16.09
C PRO A 63 -6.95 13.68 16.63
N VAL A 64 -8.05 13.60 17.37
CA VAL A 64 -8.70 12.34 17.73
C VAL A 64 -9.55 11.89 16.56
N VAL A 65 -9.20 10.77 15.95
CA VAL A 65 -9.75 10.30 14.67
C VAL A 65 -10.70 9.11 14.81
N ALA A 66 -10.51 8.29 15.84
CA ALA A 66 -11.34 7.11 16.09
C ALA A 66 -11.44 6.78 17.58
N ASN A 67 -12.31 5.86 17.91
CA ASN A 67 -12.37 5.15 19.18
C ASN A 67 -12.11 3.65 18.96
N LEU A 68 -12.24 2.84 20.01
CA LEU A 68 -11.96 1.40 19.93
C LEU A 68 -12.75 0.67 18.83
N THR A 69 -14.02 1.06 18.61
CA THR A 69 -14.88 0.43 17.59
C THR A 69 -14.62 0.92 16.17
N GLY A 70 -14.01 2.08 15.99
CA GLY A 70 -13.75 2.69 14.68
C GLY A 70 -12.29 2.66 14.25
N VAL A 71 -11.38 2.09 15.06
CA VAL A 71 -9.94 2.10 14.76
C VAL A 71 -9.62 1.32 13.48
N ILE A 72 -10.21 0.17 13.31
CA ILE A 72 -9.96 -0.72 12.16
C ILE A 72 -10.37 -0.05 10.85
N ASP A 73 -11.59 0.50 10.81
CA ASP A 73 -12.08 1.21 9.63
C ASP A 73 -11.22 2.43 9.28
N TRP A 74 -10.76 3.15 10.30
CA TRP A 74 -9.90 4.30 10.08
C TRP A 74 -8.51 3.88 9.55
N VAL A 75 -7.87 2.88 10.16
CA VAL A 75 -6.57 2.35 9.69
C VAL A 75 -6.66 1.79 8.27
N ARG A 76 -7.78 1.16 7.94
CA ARG A 76 -8.02 0.63 6.59
C ARG A 76 -8.04 1.72 5.52
N CYS A 77 -8.61 2.88 5.83
CA CYS A 77 -8.78 3.98 4.87
C CYS A 77 -7.59 4.94 4.82
N GLU A 78 -6.71 4.93 5.83
CA GLU A 78 -5.63 5.89 5.94
C GLU A 78 -4.27 5.32 5.51
N SER A 79 -3.40 6.22 5.03
CA SER A 79 -2.00 5.89 4.73
C SER A 79 -1.18 5.93 6.01
N LEU A 80 -0.89 4.77 6.58
CA LEU A 80 -0.13 4.62 7.81
C LEU A 80 1.02 3.62 7.61
N ASP A 81 2.16 3.91 8.19
CA ASP A 81 3.31 2.99 8.24
C ASP A 81 3.30 2.18 9.53
N GLU A 82 2.96 2.85 10.65
CA GLU A 82 3.04 2.26 11.97
C GLU A 82 1.86 2.70 12.85
N VAL A 83 1.41 1.79 13.71
CA VAL A 83 0.45 2.04 14.78
C VAL A 83 1.12 1.74 16.10
N PHE A 84 1.08 2.69 17.04
CA PHE A 84 1.62 2.54 18.37
C PHE A 84 0.48 2.39 19.39
N ILE A 85 0.37 1.24 20.04
CA ILE A 85 -0.66 0.93 21.02
C ILE A 85 -0.07 1.08 22.43
N ASN A 86 -0.61 2.00 23.22
CA ASN A 86 -0.24 2.21 24.60
C ASN A 86 -1.48 2.19 25.50
N VAL A 87 -1.77 1.05 26.08
CA VAL A 87 -3.00 0.79 26.81
C VAL A 87 -2.73 0.18 28.18
N PRO A 88 -3.61 0.44 29.18
CA PRO A 88 -3.57 -0.28 30.44
C PRO A 88 -3.89 -1.77 30.25
N TYR A 89 -3.28 -2.63 31.06
CA TYR A 89 -3.43 -4.10 31.05
C TYR A 89 -4.89 -4.61 30.98
N ARG A 90 -5.84 -3.90 31.57
CA ARG A 90 -7.27 -4.28 31.56
C ARG A 90 -7.90 -4.42 30.16
N TYR A 91 -7.24 -3.96 29.11
CA TYR A 91 -7.75 -4.00 27.72
C TYR A 91 -7.08 -5.08 26.88
N GLU A 92 -6.22 -5.93 27.43
CA GLU A 92 -5.40 -6.92 26.74
C GLU A 92 -6.17 -7.72 25.65
N LYS A 93 -7.22 -8.43 26.01
CA LYS A 93 -8.00 -9.26 25.04
C LYS A 93 -8.61 -8.49 23.86
N SER A 94 -8.92 -7.20 24.05
CA SER A 94 -9.44 -6.36 22.98
C SER A 94 -8.32 -5.86 22.06
N ILE A 95 -7.12 -5.74 22.61
CA ILE A 95 -5.94 -5.25 21.91
C ILE A 95 -5.38 -6.32 20.97
N ASP A 96 -5.33 -7.58 21.42
CA ASP A 96 -4.83 -8.69 20.60
C ASP A 96 -5.53 -8.75 19.25
N ARG A 97 -6.85 -8.80 19.27
CA ARG A 97 -7.64 -8.83 18.04
C ARG A 97 -7.42 -7.59 17.15
N ILE A 98 -7.31 -6.40 17.75
CA ILE A 98 -7.07 -5.17 16.99
C ILE A 98 -5.66 -5.19 16.38
N ALA A 99 -4.67 -5.65 17.13
CA ALA A 99 -3.29 -5.75 16.68
C ALA A 99 -3.17 -6.74 15.51
N GLU A 100 -3.76 -7.92 15.61
CA GLU A 100 -3.84 -8.91 14.53
C GLU A 100 -4.48 -8.34 13.26
N GLU A 101 -5.62 -7.66 13.41
CA GLU A 101 -6.32 -7.11 12.27
C GLU A 101 -5.54 -5.98 11.61
N ILE A 102 -4.86 -5.12 12.37
CA ILE A 102 -3.99 -4.06 11.83
C ILE A 102 -2.75 -4.67 11.16
N GLU A 103 -2.13 -5.68 11.78
CA GLU A 103 -0.99 -6.41 11.21
C GLU A 103 -1.38 -7.05 9.88
N SER A 104 -2.54 -7.71 9.80
CA SER A 104 -3.05 -8.32 8.58
C SER A 104 -3.25 -7.33 7.42
N MET A 105 -3.37 -6.01 7.72
CA MET A 105 -3.43 -4.94 6.72
C MET A 105 -2.04 -4.50 6.22
N GLY A 106 -0.95 -5.08 6.74
CA GLY A 106 0.42 -4.70 6.36
C GLY A 106 0.96 -3.47 7.09
N VAL A 107 0.37 -3.07 8.19
CA VAL A 107 0.81 -1.95 9.02
C VAL A 107 1.60 -2.49 10.22
N THR A 108 2.76 -1.92 10.51
CA THR A 108 3.55 -2.31 11.68
C THR A 108 2.87 -1.87 12.98
N VAL A 109 2.73 -2.80 13.93
CA VAL A 109 2.10 -2.53 15.23
C VAL A 109 3.16 -2.60 16.34
N HIS A 110 3.25 -1.54 17.12
CA HIS A 110 4.07 -1.46 18.33
C HIS A 110 3.14 -1.48 19.54
N ILE A 111 3.30 -2.47 20.42
CA ILE A 111 2.48 -2.59 21.63
C ILE A 111 3.35 -2.31 22.85
N ASN A 112 3.01 -1.28 23.60
CA ASN A 112 3.61 -1.01 24.89
C ASN A 112 2.80 -1.71 25.98
N LEU A 113 3.36 -2.77 26.54
CA LEU A 113 2.72 -3.55 27.60
C LEU A 113 3.59 -3.51 28.86
N PRO A 114 3.00 -3.22 30.03
CA PRO A 114 3.72 -3.25 31.29
C PRO A 114 4.27 -4.63 31.72
N ALA A 115 3.70 -5.70 31.14
CA ALA A 115 4.06 -7.10 31.44
C ALA A 115 4.57 -7.81 30.17
N LEU A 116 5.52 -7.20 29.47
CA LEU A 116 6.00 -7.62 28.16
C LEU A 116 6.52 -9.09 28.12
N GLU A 117 7.19 -9.54 29.18
CA GLU A 117 7.73 -10.91 29.27
C GLU A 117 6.62 -11.97 29.27
N GLN A 118 5.52 -11.72 30.02
CA GLN A 118 4.38 -12.67 30.01
C GLN A 118 3.62 -12.67 28.71
N TYR A 119 3.64 -11.57 27.95
CA TYR A 119 2.93 -11.47 26.67
C TYR A 119 3.63 -12.27 25.58
N ILE A 120 4.97 -12.25 25.53
CA ILE A 120 5.76 -12.97 24.52
C ILE A 120 5.64 -14.49 24.71
N ASP A 121 5.65 -14.95 25.96
CA ASP A 121 5.51 -16.38 26.25
C ASP A 121 4.13 -16.96 25.91
N ASN A 122 3.10 -16.11 25.81
CA ASN A 122 1.72 -16.50 25.55
C ASN A 122 1.15 -16.00 24.21
N SER A 123 1.94 -15.27 23.40
CA SER A 123 1.43 -14.70 22.13
C SER A 123 1.34 -15.76 21.04
N GLU A 124 0.21 -15.80 20.34
CA GLU A 124 0.00 -16.60 19.12
C GLU A 124 0.63 -15.96 17.86
N PHE A 125 1.41 -14.90 18.02
CA PHE A 125 2.01 -14.16 16.91
C PHE A 125 3.35 -14.77 16.49
N ASP A 126 3.48 -15.16 15.24
CA ASP A 126 4.70 -15.76 14.67
C ASP A 126 5.87 -14.76 14.52
N ASN A 127 5.60 -13.43 14.46
CA ASN A 127 6.58 -12.40 14.14
C ASN A 127 6.57 -11.26 15.17
N VAL A 128 6.85 -11.58 16.43
CA VAL A 128 6.98 -10.57 17.50
C VAL A 128 8.46 -10.29 17.79
N GLU A 129 8.87 -9.06 17.63
CA GLU A 129 10.21 -8.60 18.04
C GLU A 129 10.11 -7.62 19.21
N LEU A 130 10.99 -7.79 20.20
CA LEU A 130 11.20 -6.79 21.26
C LEU A 130 12.05 -5.65 20.72
N THR A 131 11.46 -4.47 20.64
CA THR A 131 12.15 -3.27 20.17
C THR A 131 11.98 -2.12 21.16
N VAL A 132 12.75 -1.05 21.00
CA VAL A 132 12.54 0.20 21.72
C VAL A 132 11.93 1.21 20.75
N ALA A 133 10.66 1.53 20.92
CA ALA A 133 9.97 2.54 20.14
C ALA A 133 9.58 3.73 21.02
N ALA A 134 9.97 4.92 20.61
CA ALA A 134 9.74 6.16 21.36
C ALA A 134 10.26 6.12 22.83
N GLY A 135 11.35 5.39 23.07
CA GLY A 135 11.97 5.23 24.39
C GLY A 135 11.24 4.24 25.31
N TYR A 136 10.27 3.48 24.80
CA TYR A 136 9.59 2.40 25.54
C TYR A 136 9.98 1.03 25.00
N PRO A 137 10.15 0.01 25.87
CA PRO A 137 10.19 -1.37 25.39
C PRO A 137 8.82 -1.72 24.79
N THR A 138 8.84 -2.24 23.59
CA THR A 138 7.61 -2.56 22.83
C THR A 138 7.72 -3.94 22.19
N ALA A 139 6.61 -4.67 22.13
CA ALA A 139 6.45 -5.78 21.22
C ALA A 139 6.04 -5.22 19.85
N THR A 140 6.81 -5.52 18.82
CA THR A 140 6.57 -5.05 17.44
C THR A 140 6.13 -6.23 16.61
N LEU A 141 4.93 -6.12 16.01
CA LEU A 141 4.41 -7.07 15.05
C LEU A 141 4.62 -6.49 13.65
N THR A 142 5.29 -7.25 12.79
CA THR A 142 5.56 -6.83 11.42
C THR A 142 4.80 -7.69 10.44
N ALA A 143 3.98 -7.07 9.61
CA ALA A 143 3.18 -7.75 8.58
C ALA A 143 4.02 -8.33 7.43
N ALA A 144 5.22 -7.82 7.24
CA ALA A 144 6.19 -8.32 6.28
C ALA A 144 7.53 -8.48 6.98
N PRO A 145 8.36 -9.47 6.62
CA PRO A 145 9.71 -9.57 7.15
C PRO A 145 10.42 -8.22 6.99
N PRO A 146 10.94 -7.62 8.08
CA PRO A 146 11.62 -6.35 7.98
C PRO A 146 12.87 -6.53 7.11
N LEU A 147 12.94 -5.80 6.02
CA LEU A 147 14.17 -5.75 5.21
C LEU A 147 15.29 -5.18 6.09
N SER A 148 16.39 -5.88 6.17
CA SER A 148 17.61 -5.30 6.74
C SER A 148 18.01 -4.03 5.98
N PHE A 149 18.73 -3.14 6.62
CA PHE A 149 19.19 -1.90 5.97
C PHE A 149 19.97 -2.19 4.67
N SER A 150 20.81 -3.23 4.68
CA SER A 150 21.60 -3.66 3.50
C SER A 150 20.70 -4.16 2.36
N GLU A 151 19.66 -4.92 2.66
CA GLU A 151 18.70 -5.40 1.66
C GLU A 151 17.84 -4.27 1.08
N ALA A 152 17.37 -3.37 1.92
CA ALA A 152 16.63 -2.19 1.46
C ALA A 152 17.49 -1.28 0.58
N LEU A 153 18.77 -1.09 0.95
CA LEU A 153 19.74 -0.33 0.17
C LEU A 153 20.04 -1.02 -1.17
N LEU A 154 20.30 -2.34 -1.15
CA LEU A 154 20.53 -3.13 -2.34
C LEU A 154 19.35 -3.04 -3.30
N LYS A 155 18.13 -3.29 -2.81
CA LYS A 155 16.92 -3.19 -3.62
C LYS A 155 16.78 -1.80 -4.25
N ARG A 156 16.99 -0.74 -3.47
CA ARG A 156 16.91 0.63 -3.99
C ARG A 156 17.99 0.95 -5.02
N THR A 157 19.20 0.45 -4.83
CA THR A 157 20.31 0.61 -5.78
C THR A 157 20.01 -0.08 -7.11
N VAL A 158 19.49 -1.31 -7.07
CA VAL A 158 19.04 -2.04 -8.26
C VAL A 158 17.90 -1.30 -8.96
N ASP A 159 16.93 -0.76 -8.21
CA ASP A 159 15.83 0.04 -8.74
C ASP A 159 16.34 1.30 -9.46
N ILE A 160 17.30 2.02 -8.89
CA ILE A 160 17.86 3.23 -9.51
C ILE A 160 18.61 2.88 -10.79
N ILE A 161 19.52 1.88 -10.73
CA ILE A 161 20.31 1.46 -11.90
C ILE A 161 19.36 0.96 -13.01
N GLY A 162 18.46 0.04 -12.69
CA GLY A 162 17.53 -0.49 -13.69
C GLY A 162 16.52 0.53 -14.18
N GLY A 163 16.07 1.44 -13.32
CA GLY A 163 15.22 2.56 -13.70
C GLY A 163 15.91 3.52 -14.66
N LEU A 164 17.20 3.81 -14.43
CA LEU A 164 18.02 4.66 -15.31
C LEU A 164 18.23 3.99 -16.68
N ILE A 165 18.71 2.75 -16.69
CA ILE A 165 18.90 1.96 -17.91
C ILE A 165 17.59 1.83 -18.68
N GLY A 166 16.51 1.46 -17.98
CA GLY A 166 15.18 1.35 -18.56
C GLY A 166 14.68 2.66 -19.15
N SER A 167 14.89 3.80 -18.48
CA SER A 167 14.51 5.13 -19.01
C SER A 167 15.30 5.49 -20.26
N ILE A 168 16.61 5.22 -20.30
CA ILE A 168 17.46 5.50 -21.47
C ILE A 168 17.03 4.66 -22.67
N ILE A 169 16.77 3.36 -22.47
CA ILE A 169 16.32 2.46 -23.55
C ILE A 169 14.90 2.82 -23.99
N SER A 170 14.05 3.22 -23.07
CA SER A 170 12.65 3.54 -23.35
C SER A 170 12.49 4.82 -24.17
N LEU A 171 13.37 5.79 -24.02
CA LEU A 171 13.22 7.11 -24.66
C LEU A 171 13.12 7.02 -26.19
N PRO A 172 14.03 6.36 -26.94
CA PRO A 172 13.90 6.23 -28.38
C PRO A 172 12.66 5.43 -28.80
N ILE A 173 12.27 4.41 -28.04
CA ILE A 173 11.08 3.60 -28.33
C ILE A 173 9.83 4.47 -28.19
N ILE A 174 9.74 5.27 -27.14
CA ILE A 174 8.65 6.21 -26.89
C ILE A 174 8.57 7.26 -28.02
N LEU A 175 9.70 7.81 -28.45
CA LEU A 175 9.73 8.80 -29.54
C LEU A 175 9.25 8.23 -30.87
N ILE A 176 9.67 7.01 -31.21
CA ILE A 176 9.24 6.32 -32.44
C ILE A 176 7.73 6.01 -32.40
N THR A 177 7.25 5.51 -31.26
CA THR A 177 5.82 5.13 -31.11
C THR A 177 4.90 6.35 -30.94
N ALA A 178 5.43 7.49 -30.51
CA ALA A 178 4.68 8.73 -30.38
C ALA A 178 4.11 9.22 -31.70
N ILE A 179 4.85 9.08 -32.82
CA ILE A 179 4.45 9.59 -34.13
C ILE A 179 3.13 8.95 -34.61
N PRO A 180 3.03 7.61 -34.77
CA PRO A 180 1.79 6.97 -35.22
C PRO A 180 0.65 7.15 -34.20
N LEU A 181 0.97 7.19 -32.90
CA LEU A 181 -0.03 7.40 -31.86
C LEU A 181 -0.68 8.79 -31.95
N LEU A 182 0.11 9.85 -32.16
CA LEU A 182 -0.40 11.22 -32.28
C LEU A 182 -1.16 11.43 -33.60
N ILE A 183 -0.80 10.72 -34.67
CA ILE A 183 -1.52 10.75 -35.94
C ILE A 183 -2.90 10.09 -35.79
N GLU A 184 -2.98 8.93 -35.11
CA GLU A 184 -4.26 8.21 -34.92
C GLU A 184 -5.18 8.92 -33.91
N SER A 185 -4.63 9.45 -32.85
CA SER A 185 -5.38 10.10 -31.77
C SER A 185 -4.63 11.32 -31.24
N PRO A 186 -4.93 12.53 -31.75
CA PRO A 186 -4.35 13.78 -31.26
C PRO A 186 -4.60 14.00 -29.77
N GLY A 187 -3.61 14.57 -29.06
CA GLY A 187 -3.71 14.89 -27.61
C GLY A 187 -2.46 14.50 -26.82
N PRO A 188 -2.50 14.50 -25.48
CA PRO A 188 -1.33 14.26 -24.63
C PRO A 188 -0.78 12.85 -24.84
N LEU A 189 0.54 12.74 -25.04
CA LEU A 189 1.24 11.46 -25.25
C LEU A 189 1.25 10.60 -23.99
N ILE A 190 1.53 11.24 -22.83
CA ILE A 190 1.62 10.56 -21.54
C ILE A 190 0.28 10.64 -20.83
N PHE A 191 -0.26 9.47 -20.52
CA PHE A 191 -1.40 9.31 -19.63
C PHE A 191 -0.94 9.22 -18.18
N LYS A 192 -1.60 9.99 -17.31
CA LYS A 192 -1.36 9.99 -15.87
C LYS A 192 -2.60 9.46 -15.17
N GLN A 193 -2.42 8.50 -14.28
CA GLN A 193 -3.50 7.97 -13.46
C GLN A 193 -3.05 7.88 -12.01
N GLN A 194 -3.93 8.29 -11.09
CA GLN A 194 -3.68 8.08 -9.68
C GLN A 194 -3.80 6.60 -9.33
N ARG A 195 -2.83 6.11 -8.57
CA ARG A 195 -2.73 4.75 -8.07
C ARG A 195 -2.37 4.77 -6.60
N VAL A 196 -2.74 3.70 -5.91
CA VAL A 196 -2.38 3.51 -4.51
C VAL A 196 -1.09 2.69 -4.45
N GLY A 197 -0.09 3.23 -3.78
CA GLY A 197 1.23 2.64 -3.57
C GLY A 197 1.42 2.11 -2.16
N LYS A 198 2.69 2.04 -1.73
CA LYS A 198 3.07 1.51 -0.41
C LYS A 198 2.26 2.17 0.71
N ASN A 199 1.67 1.34 1.58
CA ASN A 199 0.91 1.72 2.77
C ASN A 199 -0.24 2.70 2.48
N GLY A 200 -0.84 2.64 1.26
CA GLY A 200 -1.97 3.49 0.90
C GLY A 200 -1.61 4.86 0.33
N ARG A 201 -0.31 5.17 0.10
CA ARG A 201 0.10 6.46 -0.47
C ARG A 201 -0.31 6.59 -1.92
N ILE A 202 -0.97 7.68 -2.27
CA ILE A 202 -1.39 7.96 -3.65
C ILE A 202 -0.23 8.55 -4.43
N PHE A 203 0.00 8.01 -5.64
CA PHE A 203 0.98 8.53 -6.59
C PHE A 203 0.43 8.53 -8.01
N ASN A 204 1.08 9.25 -8.92
CA ASN A 204 0.72 9.24 -10.34
C ASN A 204 1.57 8.23 -11.10
N ILE A 205 0.94 7.19 -11.65
CA ILE A 205 1.60 6.29 -12.60
C ILE A 205 1.63 6.93 -13.98
N TYR A 206 2.72 6.76 -14.72
CA TYR A 206 2.89 7.26 -16.08
C TYR A 206 2.83 6.11 -17.08
N LYS A 207 2.00 6.27 -18.11
CA LYS A 207 1.87 5.34 -19.23
C LYS A 207 1.82 6.08 -20.54
N LEU A 208 2.15 5.42 -21.66
CA LEU A 208 1.75 5.94 -22.97
C LEU A 208 0.23 5.79 -23.12
N ARG A 209 -0.40 6.80 -23.70
CA ARG A 209 -1.82 6.76 -23.98
C ARG A 209 -2.12 5.73 -25.07
N SER A 210 -2.77 4.65 -24.71
CA SER A 210 -3.19 3.57 -25.61
C SER A 210 -4.67 3.60 -25.98
N MET A 211 -5.42 4.54 -25.39
CA MET A 211 -6.86 4.70 -25.58
C MET A 211 -7.20 6.08 -26.13
N TYR A 212 -8.38 6.20 -26.72
CA TYR A 212 -8.94 7.49 -27.14
C TYR A 212 -9.13 8.42 -25.94
N THR A 213 -9.19 9.73 -26.20
CA THR A 213 -9.25 10.77 -25.14
C THR A 213 -10.55 10.74 -24.33
N ASP A 214 -11.61 10.12 -24.86
CA ASP A 214 -12.94 9.95 -24.24
C ASP A 214 -13.12 8.60 -23.52
N ALA A 215 -12.06 7.79 -23.44
CA ALA A 215 -12.09 6.41 -22.92
C ALA A 215 -12.64 6.30 -21.49
N GLU A 216 -12.33 7.26 -20.61
CA GLU A 216 -12.82 7.24 -19.23
C GLU A 216 -14.34 7.46 -19.13
N LYS A 217 -14.88 8.32 -19.99
CA LYS A 217 -16.34 8.55 -20.06
C LYS A 217 -17.09 7.29 -20.51
N ARG A 218 -16.50 6.52 -21.43
CA ARG A 218 -17.09 5.27 -21.95
C ARG A 218 -16.94 4.09 -21.00
N LYS A 219 -16.09 4.19 -19.97
CA LYS A 219 -15.84 3.10 -19.01
C LYS A 219 -17.12 2.68 -18.29
N ALA A 220 -17.93 3.65 -17.85
CA ALA A 220 -19.18 3.38 -17.14
C ALA A 220 -20.18 2.53 -17.97
N GLU A 221 -20.28 2.80 -19.28
CA GLU A 221 -21.18 2.08 -20.18
C GLU A 221 -20.70 0.63 -20.44
N LEU A 222 -19.40 0.37 -20.32
CA LEU A 222 -18.78 -0.93 -20.60
C LEU A 222 -18.63 -1.81 -19.35
N MET A 223 -19.00 -1.34 -18.16
CA MET A 223 -18.87 -2.11 -16.92
C MET A 223 -19.64 -3.44 -16.93
N ALA A 224 -20.76 -3.51 -17.65
CA ALA A 224 -21.55 -4.74 -17.81
C ALA A 224 -20.80 -5.87 -18.58
N SER A 225 -19.75 -5.51 -19.33
CA SER A 225 -18.94 -6.43 -20.14
C SER A 225 -17.61 -6.83 -19.43
N ASN A 226 -17.48 -6.57 -18.12
CA ASN A 226 -16.30 -6.94 -17.36
C ASN A 226 -16.19 -8.46 -17.25
N LYS A 227 -15.02 -9.02 -17.57
CA LYS A 227 -14.70 -10.46 -17.47
C LYS A 227 -14.10 -10.88 -16.13
N MET A 228 -13.63 -9.92 -15.33
CA MET A 228 -13.02 -10.22 -14.03
C MET A 228 -14.08 -10.39 -12.95
N ASN A 229 -13.94 -11.44 -12.17
CA ASN A 229 -14.64 -11.58 -10.90
C ASN A 229 -13.89 -10.76 -9.86
N GLY A 230 -14.43 -9.62 -9.43
CA GLY A 230 -13.82 -8.75 -8.43
C GLY A 230 -13.64 -7.30 -8.88
N PHE A 231 -12.61 -6.64 -8.34
CA PHE A 231 -12.48 -5.18 -8.41
C PHE A 231 -11.78 -4.66 -9.67
N MET A 232 -11.08 -5.54 -10.40
CA MET A 232 -10.37 -5.17 -11.63
C MET A 232 -11.31 -5.17 -12.85
N PHE A 233 -11.07 -4.25 -13.79
CA PHE A 233 -11.78 -4.22 -15.06
C PHE A 233 -10.92 -4.82 -16.19
N LYS A 234 -11.44 -5.85 -16.84
CA LYS A 234 -10.85 -6.44 -18.05
C LYS A 234 -11.95 -6.79 -19.05
N MET A 235 -11.73 -6.47 -20.32
CA MET A 235 -12.65 -6.71 -21.41
C MET A 235 -11.88 -7.08 -22.67
N ASP A 236 -12.32 -8.13 -23.39
CA ASP A 236 -11.75 -8.44 -24.72
C ASP A 236 -12.21 -7.41 -25.74
N ASN A 237 -11.31 -7.10 -26.67
CA ASN A 237 -11.58 -6.16 -27.75
C ASN A 237 -12.18 -4.82 -27.28
N ASP A 238 -11.60 -4.24 -26.23
CA ASP A 238 -12.04 -2.97 -25.65
C ASP A 238 -12.07 -1.87 -26.76
N PRO A 239 -13.27 -1.32 -27.12
CA PRO A 239 -13.42 -0.36 -28.18
C PRO A 239 -12.77 1.00 -27.90
N ARG A 240 -12.31 1.22 -26.67
CA ARG A 240 -11.61 2.44 -26.27
C ARG A 240 -10.15 2.44 -26.70
N ILE A 241 -9.59 1.28 -27.06
CA ILE A 241 -8.19 1.12 -27.42
C ILE A 241 -7.99 1.47 -28.90
N THR A 242 -7.01 2.34 -29.21
CA THR A 242 -6.64 2.69 -30.57
C THR A 242 -5.94 1.51 -31.27
N LYS A 243 -5.80 1.53 -32.60
CA LYS A 243 -5.09 0.46 -33.35
C LYS A 243 -3.62 0.41 -32.94
N VAL A 244 -2.96 1.56 -32.88
CA VAL A 244 -1.59 1.68 -32.35
C VAL A 244 -1.57 1.28 -30.88
N GLY A 245 -2.59 1.66 -30.10
CA GLY A 245 -2.77 1.29 -28.70
C GLY A 245 -2.79 -0.23 -28.48
N LYS A 246 -3.44 -1.00 -29.36
CA LYS A 246 -3.40 -2.48 -29.30
C LYS A 246 -1.97 -3.02 -29.45
N PHE A 247 -1.21 -2.47 -30.38
CA PHE A 247 0.19 -2.88 -30.58
C PHE A 247 1.06 -2.55 -29.36
N ILE A 248 1.02 -1.31 -28.86
CA ILE A 248 1.87 -0.90 -27.72
C ILE A 248 1.49 -1.61 -26.42
N ARG A 249 0.22 -1.97 -26.22
CA ARG A 249 -0.23 -2.81 -25.09
C ARG A 249 0.28 -4.24 -25.23
N LYS A 250 0.13 -4.83 -26.41
CA LYS A 250 0.63 -6.19 -26.70
C LYS A 250 2.14 -6.33 -26.46
N THR A 251 2.90 -5.26 -26.69
CA THR A 251 4.34 -5.23 -26.50
C THR A 251 4.76 -4.63 -25.14
N SER A 252 3.80 -4.24 -24.30
CA SER A 252 4.00 -3.54 -23.03
C SER A 252 4.79 -2.22 -23.15
N ILE A 253 4.87 -1.65 -24.34
CA ILE A 253 5.51 -0.35 -24.61
C ILE A 253 4.78 0.79 -23.88
N ASP A 254 3.48 0.66 -23.63
CA ASP A 254 2.70 1.63 -22.86
C ASP A 254 3.19 1.76 -21.42
N GLU A 255 3.86 0.77 -20.87
CA GLU A 255 4.37 0.77 -19.49
C GLU A 255 5.77 1.37 -19.34
N LEU A 256 6.49 1.62 -20.44
CA LEU A 256 7.86 2.15 -20.40
C LEU A 256 8.03 3.46 -19.60
N PRO A 257 7.08 4.42 -19.61
CA PRO A 257 7.22 5.62 -18.78
C PRO A 257 7.24 5.36 -17.27
N GLN A 258 6.87 4.15 -16.81
CA GLN A 258 6.91 3.79 -15.38
C GLN A 258 8.35 3.68 -14.85
N PHE A 259 9.37 3.50 -15.70
CA PHE A 259 10.77 3.61 -15.25
C PHE A 259 11.06 4.94 -14.58
N TRP A 260 10.36 6.00 -14.99
CA TRP A 260 10.43 7.29 -14.29
C TRP A 260 9.83 7.25 -12.89
N ASN A 261 8.75 6.49 -12.65
CA ASN A 261 8.20 6.27 -11.32
C ASN A 261 9.19 5.49 -10.43
N VAL A 262 9.93 4.55 -11.00
CA VAL A 262 10.99 3.82 -10.27
C VAL A 262 12.12 4.76 -9.84
N LEU A 263 12.59 5.62 -10.73
CA LEU A 263 13.64 6.61 -10.41
C LEU A 263 13.20 7.56 -9.31
N LYS A 264 11.97 8.06 -9.37
CA LYS A 264 11.37 8.90 -8.32
C LYS A 264 11.24 8.18 -6.98
N GLY A 265 11.13 6.84 -6.98
CA GLY A 265 10.91 6.04 -5.78
C GLY A 265 9.42 5.80 -5.45
N ASP A 266 8.52 6.20 -6.33
CA ASP A 266 7.09 5.87 -6.23
C ASP A 266 6.87 4.36 -6.45
N MET A 267 7.71 3.75 -7.30
CA MET A 267 7.67 2.33 -7.67
C MET A 267 9.05 1.67 -7.51
N SER A 268 9.07 0.36 -7.62
CA SER A 268 10.22 -0.53 -7.77
C SER A 268 10.19 -1.20 -9.14
N LEU A 269 11.29 -1.80 -9.59
CA LEU A 269 11.27 -2.67 -10.76
C LEU A 269 10.36 -3.87 -10.51
N VAL A 270 10.51 -4.52 -9.35
CA VAL A 270 9.72 -5.67 -8.93
C VAL A 270 8.93 -5.33 -7.67
N GLY A 271 7.64 -5.63 -7.67
CA GLY A 271 6.74 -5.38 -6.56
C GLY A 271 5.31 -5.78 -6.89
N THR A 272 4.37 -5.46 -6.02
CA THR A 272 2.95 -5.73 -6.21
C THR A 272 2.33 -4.76 -7.23
N ARG A 273 1.24 -5.14 -7.88
CA ARG A 273 0.54 -4.23 -8.81
C ARG A 273 -0.19 -3.13 -8.03
N PRO A 274 0.04 -1.84 -8.35
CA PRO A 274 -0.68 -0.76 -7.68
C PRO A 274 -2.15 -0.71 -8.13
N PRO A 275 -3.13 -0.79 -7.19
CA PRO A 275 -4.55 -0.67 -7.51
C PRO A 275 -4.92 0.77 -7.92
N THR A 276 -6.04 0.93 -8.60
CA THR A 276 -6.72 2.23 -8.74
C THR A 276 -7.35 2.63 -7.41
N ILE A 277 -7.73 3.90 -7.26
CA ILE A 277 -8.46 4.36 -6.08
C ILE A 277 -9.78 3.60 -5.94
N ASP A 278 -10.55 3.45 -7.04
CA ASP A 278 -11.82 2.72 -7.05
C ASP A 278 -11.68 1.23 -6.66
N GLU A 279 -10.53 0.60 -7.00
CA GLU A 279 -10.21 -0.76 -6.56
C GLU A 279 -9.90 -0.78 -5.06
N PHE A 280 -9.09 0.17 -4.59
CA PHE A 280 -8.68 0.27 -3.18
C PHE A 280 -9.85 0.56 -2.25
N ASP A 281 -10.79 1.41 -2.65
CA ASP A 281 -11.98 1.75 -1.85
C ASP A 281 -12.86 0.52 -1.54
N LYS A 282 -12.70 -0.54 -2.34
CA LYS A 282 -13.43 -1.82 -2.17
C LYS A 282 -12.62 -2.88 -1.44
N TYR A 283 -11.37 -2.57 -1.02
CA TYR A 283 -10.51 -3.54 -0.34
C TYR A 283 -11.05 -3.89 1.04
N GLU A 284 -11.03 -5.17 1.35
CA GLU A 284 -11.15 -5.67 2.70
C GLU A 284 -9.80 -5.54 3.43
N SER A 285 -9.78 -5.77 4.76
CA SER A 285 -8.57 -5.56 5.57
C SER A 285 -7.37 -6.37 5.07
N HIS A 286 -7.57 -7.65 4.78
CA HIS A 286 -6.49 -8.55 4.32
C HIS A 286 -5.92 -8.16 2.95
N HIS A 287 -6.73 -7.56 2.05
CA HIS A 287 -6.25 -7.09 0.76
C HIS A 287 -5.20 -5.98 0.89
N LYS A 288 -5.25 -5.18 1.99
CA LYS A 288 -4.34 -4.06 2.20
C LYS A 288 -2.89 -4.54 2.42
N ARG A 289 -2.68 -5.76 2.89
CA ARG A 289 -1.35 -6.34 3.11
C ARG A 289 -0.47 -6.30 1.86
N ARG A 290 -1.04 -6.49 0.67
CA ARG A 290 -0.31 -6.39 -0.61
C ARG A 290 0.33 -5.01 -0.87
N LEU A 291 -0.06 -3.98 -0.13
CA LEU A 291 0.50 -2.63 -0.21
C LEU A 291 1.64 -2.39 0.80
N SER A 292 2.07 -3.38 1.58
CA SER A 292 3.16 -3.21 2.56
C SER A 292 4.54 -3.01 1.92
N MET A 293 4.68 -3.35 0.63
CA MET A 293 5.89 -3.06 -0.17
C MET A 293 5.61 -2.03 -1.29
N ARG A 294 6.69 -1.47 -1.87
CA ARG A 294 6.54 -0.59 -3.04
C ARG A 294 5.97 -1.35 -4.22
N PRO A 295 5.01 -0.75 -4.96
CA PRO A 295 4.50 -1.37 -6.17
C PRO A 295 5.59 -1.50 -7.24
N GLY A 296 5.48 -2.53 -8.08
CA GLY A 296 6.44 -2.82 -9.13
C GLY A 296 5.92 -2.52 -10.54
N ILE A 297 6.86 -2.36 -11.49
CA ILE A 297 6.53 -2.43 -12.92
C ILE A 297 6.12 -3.87 -13.24
N THR A 298 6.82 -4.84 -12.66
CA THR A 298 6.48 -6.26 -12.72
C THR A 298 6.38 -6.86 -11.32
N GLY A 299 5.81 -8.05 -11.19
CA GLY A 299 5.65 -8.74 -9.91
C GLY A 299 5.29 -10.20 -10.08
N MET A 300 5.21 -10.91 -8.96
CA MET A 300 4.94 -12.36 -8.91
C MET A 300 3.68 -12.72 -9.67
N TRP A 301 2.57 -12.06 -9.40
CA TRP A 301 1.31 -12.26 -10.11
C TRP A 301 1.45 -12.05 -11.62
N GLN A 302 2.14 -11.00 -12.06
CA GLN A 302 2.28 -10.66 -13.47
C GLN A 302 3.04 -11.71 -14.28
N VAL A 303 3.96 -12.46 -13.64
CA VAL A 303 4.75 -13.52 -14.29
C VAL A 303 4.23 -14.93 -14.06
N SER A 304 3.19 -15.10 -13.21
CA SER A 304 2.63 -16.41 -12.85
C SER A 304 1.32 -16.77 -13.57
N GLY A 305 0.88 -15.98 -14.54
CA GLY A 305 -0.33 -16.29 -15.32
C GLY A 305 -1.26 -15.10 -15.54
N ARG A 306 -0.71 -13.90 -15.51
CA ARG A 306 -1.32 -12.57 -15.68
C ARG A 306 -2.76 -12.53 -16.25
N SER A 307 -2.99 -13.19 -17.39
CA SER A 307 -4.28 -13.17 -18.11
C SER A 307 -5.22 -14.29 -17.71
N ASP A 308 -4.70 -15.37 -17.15
CA ASP A 308 -5.47 -16.59 -16.84
C ASP A 308 -6.06 -16.53 -15.42
N ILE A 309 -5.50 -15.68 -14.54
CA ILE A 309 -5.98 -15.50 -13.17
C ILE A 309 -7.17 -14.54 -13.20
N GLN A 310 -8.37 -15.07 -12.95
CA GLN A 310 -9.63 -14.32 -12.91
C GLN A 310 -10.08 -13.99 -11.47
N ASN A 311 -9.57 -14.73 -10.48
CA ASN A 311 -9.92 -14.53 -9.09
C ASN A 311 -8.98 -13.50 -8.44
N PHE A 312 -9.54 -12.45 -7.86
CA PHE A 312 -8.77 -11.41 -7.18
C PHE A 312 -8.03 -11.94 -5.95
N GLU A 313 -8.60 -12.88 -5.21
CA GLU A 313 -7.95 -13.49 -4.04
C GLU A 313 -6.65 -14.22 -4.41
N GLU A 314 -6.60 -14.87 -5.56
CA GLU A 314 -5.38 -15.51 -6.06
C GLU A 314 -4.29 -14.45 -6.37
N VAL A 315 -4.68 -13.28 -6.90
CA VAL A 315 -3.76 -12.16 -7.08
C VAL A 315 -3.21 -11.67 -5.74
N VAL A 316 -4.07 -11.54 -4.73
CA VAL A 316 -3.67 -11.13 -3.37
C VAL A 316 -2.71 -12.13 -2.77
N GLN A 317 -3.00 -13.42 -2.91
CA GLN A 317 -2.15 -14.50 -2.39
C GLN A 317 -0.75 -14.46 -3.02
N LEU A 318 -0.65 -14.35 -4.34
CA LEU A 318 0.65 -14.26 -5.04
C LEU A 318 1.45 -13.01 -4.66
N ASP A 319 0.76 -11.88 -4.47
CA ASP A 319 1.41 -10.64 -4.02
C ASP A 319 1.89 -10.76 -2.56
N CYS A 320 1.13 -11.40 -1.68
CA CYS A 320 1.54 -11.68 -0.30
C CYS A 320 2.68 -12.70 -0.26
N GLU A 321 2.63 -13.77 -1.06
CA GLU A 321 3.73 -14.74 -1.18
C GLU A 321 5.04 -14.07 -1.60
N TYR A 322 4.99 -13.11 -2.53
CA TYR A 322 6.16 -12.32 -2.90
C TYR A 322 6.69 -11.51 -1.73
N ILE A 323 5.81 -10.88 -0.94
CA ILE A 323 6.18 -10.06 0.22
C ILE A 323 6.85 -10.92 1.29
N ASP A 324 6.27 -12.07 1.59
CA ASP A 324 6.73 -12.97 2.67
C ASP A 324 8.06 -13.64 2.33
N ASN A 325 8.25 -14.00 1.07
CA ASN A 325 9.44 -14.72 0.59
C ASN A 325 10.41 -13.81 -0.18
N TRP A 326 10.31 -12.49 -0.02
CA TRP A 326 11.15 -11.56 -0.74
C TRP A 326 12.64 -11.87 -0.52
N SER A 327 13.37 -11.84 -1.62
CA SER A 327 14.83 -11.91 -1.62
C SER A 327 15.37 -11.24 -2.89
N PRO A 328 16.64 -10.78 -2.92
CA PRO A 328 17.25 -10.24 -4.12
C PRO A 328 17.24 -11.23 -5.29
N LEU A 329 17.41 -12.52 -5.02
CA LEU A 329 17.35 -13.58 -6.04
C LEU A 329 15.94 -13.74 -6.60
N LEU A 330 14.91 -13.59 -5.79
CA LEU A 330 13.51 -13.63 -6.25
C LEU A 330 13.23 -12.47 -7.22
N ASP A 331 13.70 -11.26 -6.92
CA ASP A 331 13.57 -10.11 -7.82
C ASP A 331 14.26 -10.39 -9.17
N ILE A 332 15.48 -10.90 -9.15
CA ILE A 332 16.21 -11.27 -10.37
C ILE A 332 15.43 -12.31 -11.18
N LYS A 333 14.92 -13.36 -10.52
CA LYS A 333 14.11 -14.40 -11.15
C LYS A 333 12.84 -13.84 -11.80
N ILE A 334 12.15 -12.93 -11.14
CA ILE A 334 10.95 -12.27 -11.66
C ILE A 334 11.31 -11.39 -12.87
N LEU A 335 12.41 -10.64 -12.81
CA LEU A 335 12.86 -9.82 -13.93
C LEU A 335 13.18 -10.66 -15.18
N PHE A 336 13.91 -11.78 -15.04
CA PHE A 336 14.14 -12.71 -16.16
C PHE A 336 12.84 -13.29 -16.72
N LYS A 337 11.94 -13.72 -15.84
CA LYS A 337 10.62 -14.23 -16.25
C LYS A 337 9.80 -13.18 -16.99
N THR A 338 9.88 -11.91 -16.56
CA THR A 338 9.20 -10.78 -17.22
C THR A 338 9.69 -10.60 -18.64
N VAL A 339 11.02 -10.56 -18.84
CA VAL A 339 11.60 -10.46 -20.19
C VAL A 339 11.13 -11.60 -21.06
N TRP A 340 11.11 -12.82 -20.53
CA TRP A 340 10.63 -14.00 -21.25
C TRP A 340 9.15 -13.90 -21.65
N VAL A 341 8.28 -13.48 -20.73
CA VAL A 341 6.84 -13.30 -20.98
C VAL A 341 6.58 -12.21 -22.02
N VAL A 342 7.30 -11.10 -21.95
CA VAL A 342 7.19 -10.01 -22.94
C VAL A 342 7.64 -10.46 -24.32
N LEU A 343 8.76 -11.19 -24.42
CA LEU A 343 9.27 -11.71 -25.70
C LEU A 343 8.34 -12.76 -26.32
N LYS A 344 7.70 -13.60 -25.51
CA LYS A 344 6.69 -14.56 -25.98
C LYS A 344 5.38 -13.91 -26.43
N GLY A 345 5.12 -12.65 -26.02
CA GLY A 345 3.84 -11.99 -26.23
C GLY A 345 2.67 -12.65 -25.52
N SER A 346 2.93 -13.51 -24.53
CA SER A 346 1.90 -14.19 -23.76
C SER A 346 1.38 -13.29 -22.65
N GLY A 347 0.06 -13.10 -22.57
CA GLY A 347 -0.59 -12.37 -21.49
C GLY A 347 -0.74 -10.86 -21.69
N ALA A 348 -0.49 -10.33 -22.89
CA ALA A 348 -0.75 -8.95 -23.24
C ALA A 348 -2.05 -8.88 -24.07
N GLU A 349 -3.15 -8.54 -23.43
CA GLU A 349 -4.42 -8.14 -24.04
C GLU A 349 -4.88 -6.80 -23.49
#